data_6c925736666d91c8976838af041206e0
#
_entry.id   6c925736666d91c8976838af041206e0
#
_cell.length_a   1.000
_cell.length_b   1.000
_cell.length_c   1.000
_cell.angle_alpha   90.00
_cell.angle_beta   90.00
_cell.angle_gamma   90.00
#
_symmetry.space_group_name_H-M   'P 1'
#
loop_
_entity.id
_entity.type
_entity.pdbx_description
1 polymer ?
#
loop_
_entity_poly.entity_id
_entity_poly.type
_entity_poly.pdbx_seq_one_letter_code
_entity_poly.pdbx_strand_id
1 'polypeptide(L)'
;PGYQRVDNEEHAAKWEKLWNIEPNGLPRKLGLTTTEILSHAHEGGVRALFIMGENPMMSEPNLNETRKHMQELEFLVSQDIFINESGAFADVFLPATPFAEKDGTFSNTDRRVQRVRTAQPPRGDSRPDWKILCDLALRLESRLGVATSHWAYSHPEEILREAATLSKDYAGITYERIDKVGLIYPVPTLDHPGTPTLFKESFPRGKGKFISVDYVPVKEPVDDEYQFIL
;
A
#
# COMPACT_ATOMS: atom_id res chain seq x y z
N PRO A 1 -5.35 -6.98 0.33
CA PRO A 1 -5.15 -7.66 1.61
C PRO A 1 -4.84 -9.14 1.41
N GLY A 2 -4.06 -9.74 2.33
CA GLY A 2 -3.71 -11.15 2.27
C GLY A 2 -2.76 -11.55 1.14
N TYR A 3 -2.01 -10.60 0.60
CA TYR A 3 -0.99 -10.83 -0.42
C TYR A 3 -1.47 -11.66 -1.62
N GLN A 4 -2.67 -11.36 -2.12
CA GLN A 4 -3.21 -12.01 -3.31
C GLN A 4 -2.47 -11.49 -4.54
N ARG A 5 -1.82 -12.39 -5.27
CA ARG A 5 -0.99 -12.06 -6.43
C ARG A 5 -1.86 -11.87 -7.67
N VAL A 6 -1.54 -10.88 -8.48
CA VAL A 6 -2.25 -10.58 -9.74
C VAL A 6 -1.99 -11.61 -10.83
N ASP A 7 -0.83 -12.28 -10.79
CA ASP A 7 -0.45 -13.37 -11.70
C ASP A 7 -1.03 -14.74 -11.32
N ASN A 8 -1.83 -14.81 -10.26
CA ASN A 8 -2.57 -16.00 -9.88
C ASN A 8 -4.01 -15.90 -10.41
N GLU A 9 -4.39 -16.79 -11.31
CA GLU A 9 -5.71 -16.80 -11.97
C GLU A 9 -6.87 -16.87 -10.97
N GLU A 10 -6.78 -17.70 -9.94
CA GLU A 10 -7.83 -17.82 -8.92
C GLU A 10 -8.02 -16.52 -8.15
N HIS A 11 -6.91 -15.86 -7.79
CA HIS A 11 -6.96 -14.59 -7.08
C HIS A 11 -7.57 -13.49 -7.96
N ALA A 12 -7.07 -13.35 -9.18
CA ALA A 12 -7.54 -12.31 -10.07
C ALA A 12 -9.02 -12.49 -10.45
N ALA A 13 -9.46 -13.71 -10.76
CA ALA A 13 -10.85 -14.01 -11.10
C ALA A 13 -11.83 -13.64 -9.95
N LYS A 14 -11.43 -13.79 -8.69
CA LYS A 14 -12.26 -13.35 -7.54
C LYS A 14 -12.50 -11.84 -7.57
N TRP A 15 -11.45 -11.07 -7.82
CA TRP A 15 -11.54 -9.61 -7.87
C TRP A 15 -12.29 -9.13 -9.10
N GLU A 16 -12.05 -9.74 -10.27
CA GLU A 16 -12.81 -9.46 -11.50
C GLU A 16 -14.31 -9.66 -11.27
N LYS A 17 -14.69 -10.75 -10.64
CA LYS A 17 -16.09 -11.03 -10.31
C LYS A 17 -16.67 -10.01 -9.33
N LEU A 18 -15.95 -9.66 -8.27
CA LEU A 18 -16.41 -8.70 -7.26
C LEU A 18 -16.59 -7.31 -7.88
N TRP A 19 -15.62 -6.89 -8.67
CA TRP A 19 -15.61 -5.56 -9.30
C TRP A 19 -16.33 -5.50 -10.65
N ASN A 20 -17.03 -6.57 -11.02
CA ASN A 20 -17.76 -6.67 -12.29
C ASN A 20 -16.89 -6.27 -13.49
N ILE A 21 -15.64 -6.72 -13.47
CA ILE A 21 -14.67 -6.56 -14.56
C ILE A 21 -14.77 -7.81 -15.45
N GLU A 22 -14.69 -7.62 -16.76
CA GLU A 22 -14.65 -8.73 -17.71
C GLU A 22 -13.50 -9.71 -17.39
N PRO A 23 -13.68 -11.00 -17.64
CA PRO A 23 -12.62 -11.99 -17.43
C PRO A 23 -11.32 -11.60 -18.14
N ASN A 24 -10.20 -11.68 -17.43
CA ASN A 24 -8.88 -11.18 -17.85
C ASN A 24 -8.78 -9.66 -18.02
N GLY A 25 -9.69 -8.89 -17.47
CA GLY A 25 -9.64 -7.43 -17.46
C GLY A 25 -8.60 -6.87 -16.49
N LEU A 26 -8.25 -7.61 -15.44
CA LEU A 26 -7.12 -7.25 -14.56
C LEU A 26 -5.79 -7.69 -15.18
N PRO A 27 -4.74 -6.85 -15.13
CA PRO A 27 -3.41 -7.23 -15.60
C PRO A 27 -2.88 -8.47 -14.85
N ARG A 28 -2.35 -9.44 -15.59
CA ARG A 28 -1.67 -10.63 -15.04
C ARG A 28 -0.16 -10.45 -14.92
N LYS A 29 0.38 -9.42 -15.53
CA LYS A 29 1.80 -9.09 -15.42
C LYS A 29 2.09 -8.41 -14.10
N LEU A 30 3.11 -8.87 -13.39
CA LEU A 30 3.60 -8.18 -12.20
C LEU A 30 4.13 -6.79 -12.57
N GLY A 31 3.87 -5.82 -11.71
CA GLY A 31 4.45 -4.49 -11.81
C GLY A 31 5.92 -4.48 -11.38
N LEU A 32 6.51 -3.30 -11.41
CA LEU A 32 7.85 -3.05 -10.93
C LEU A 32 7.90 -3.04 -9.40
N THR A 33 9.03 -3.40 -8.83
CA THR A 33 9.29 -3.17 -7.40
C THR A 33 9.56 -1.68 -7.13
N THR A 34 9.49 -1.26 -5.88
CA THR A 34 9.70 0.15 -5.49
C THR A 34 11.03 0.68 -6.01
N THR A 35 12.11 -0.08 -5.86
CA THR A 35 13.44 0.30 -6.34
C THR A 35 13.56 0.35 -7.87
N GLU A 36 12.79 -0.47 -8.58
CA GLU A 36 12.76 -0.47 -10.05
C GLU A 36 11.94 0.69 -10.62
N ILE A 37 10.90 1.15 -9.92
CA ILE A 37 10.01 2.21 -10.41
C ILE A 37 10.82 3.48 -10.76
N LEU A 38 11.65 3.94 -9.84
CA LEU A 38 12.42 5.17 -10.05
C LEU A 38 13.52 5.01 -11.12
N SER A 39 14.23 3.87 -11.13
CA SER A 39 15.23 3.62 -12.17
C SER A 39 14.61 3.54 -13.57
N HIS A 40 13.40 2.98 -13.70
CA HIS A 40 12.67 2.95 -14.97
C HIS A 40 12.09 4.32 -15.38
N ALA A 41 11.97 5.28 -14.47
CA ALA A 41 11.66 6.64 -14.84
C ALA A 41 12.77 7.25 -15.70
N HIS A 42 14.04 7.04 -15.33
CA HIS A 42 15.20 7.46 -16.13
C HIS A 42 15.21 6.86 -17.54
N GLU A 43 14.78 5.63 -17.70
CA GLU A 43 14.70 4.93 -18.98
C GLU A 43 13.43 5.29 -19.79
N GLY A 44 12.56 6.15 -19.27
CA GLY A 44 11.27 6.51 -19.87
C GLY A 44 10.19 5.43 -19.78
N GLY A 45 10.45 4.35 -19.04
CA GLY A 45 9.51 3.25 -18.82
C GLY A 45 8.39 3.61 -17.82
N VAL A 46 8.69 4.49 -16.87
CA VAL A 46 7.71 5.08 -15.94
C VAL A 46 7.63 6.57 -16.24
N ARG A 47 6.53 7.02 -16.84
CA ARG A 47 6.33 8.42 -17.25
C ARG A 47 5.58 9.24 -16.22
N ALA A 48 4.70 8.60 -15.45
CA ALA A 48 3.92 9.25 -14.40
C ALA A 48 3.97 8.42 -13.11
N LEU A 49 3.96 9.10 -11.97
CA LEU A 49 3.99 8.48 -10.66
C LEU A 49 2.97 9.14 -9.72
N PHE A 50 2.30 8.33 -8.93
CA PHE A 50 1.45 8.76 -7.82
C PHE A 50 2.07 8.27 -6.51
N ILE A 51 2.52 9.19 -5.68
CA ILE A 51 3.12 8.90 -4.36
C ILE A 51 2.09 9.23 -3.29
N MET A 52 1.84 8.30 -2.38
CA MET A 52 0.90 8.48 -1.28
C MET A 52 1.53 8.14 0.06
N GLY A 53 1.70 9.15 0.92
CA GLY A 53 2.21 8.97 2.29
C GLY A 53 3.66 8.46 2.35
N GLU A 54 4.45 8.77 1.34
CA GLU A 54 5.84 8.33 1.20
C GLU A 54 6.74 9.51 0.80
N ASN A 55 8.00 9.46 1.23
CA ASN A 55 8.99 10.47 0.89
C ASN A 55 10.27 9.82 0.31
N PRO A 56 10.26 9.37 -0.96
CA PRO A 56 11.42 8.75 -1.59
C PRO A 56 12.69 9.60 -1.53
N MET A 57 12.57 10.92 -1.52
CA MET A 57 13.70 11.83 -1.35
C MET A 57 14.38 11.75 0.03
N MET A 58 13.81 10.99 0.98
CA MET A 58 14.39 10.73 2.29
C MET A 58 14.62 9.25 2.55
N SER A 59 13.81 8.36 1.92
CA SER A 59 13.83 6.93 2.24
C SER A 59 14.63 6.07 1.26
N GLU A 60 14.86 6.55 0.04
CA GLU A 60 15.64 5.79 -0.94
C GLU A 60 17.16 5.83 -0.63
N PRO A 61 17.89 4.73 -0.90
CA PRO A 61 19.29 4.62 -0.51
C PRO A 61 20.25 5.54 -1.29
N ASN A 62 19.89 5.97 -2.52
CA ASN A 62 20.71 6.85 -3.35
C ASN A 62 19.95 8.13 -3.71
N LEU A 63 19.99 9.12 -2.82
CA LEU A 63 19.22 10.35 -2.96
C LEU A 63 19.58 11.19 -4.20
N ASN A 64 20.83 11.12 -4.66
CA ASN A 64 21.24 11.87 -5.87
C ASN A 64 20.59 11.29 -7.13
N GLU A 65 20.55 9.97 -7.26
CA GLU A 65 19.86 9.29 -8.35
C GLU A 65 18.33 9.46 -8.21
N THR A 66 17.80 9.29 -7.00
CA THR A 66 16.38 9.52 -6.73
C THR A 66 15.94 10.90 -7.20
N ARG A 67 16.68 11.96 -6.86
CA ARG A 67 16.41 13.33 -7.31
C ARG A 67 16.37 13.43 -8.82
N LYS A 68 17.37 12.86 -9.51
CA LYS A 68 17.45 12.87 -10.96
C LYS A 68 16.24 12.16 -11.58
N HIS A 69 15.93 10.96 -11.12
CA HIS A 69 14.80 10.18 -11.62
C HIS A 69 13.45 10.88 -11.39
N MET A 70 13.27 11.55 -10.24
CA MET A 70 12.06 12.34 -9.97
C MET A 70 11.90 13.52 -10.92
N GLN A 71 13.01 14.15 -11.34
CA GLN A 71 13.00 15.25 -12.32
C GLN A 71 12.69 14.81 -13.76
N GLU A 72 12.90 13.53 -14.07
CA GLU A 72 12.66 12.95 -15.40
C GLU A 72 11.22 12.47 -15.60
N LEU A 73 10.41 12.43 -14.53
CA LEU A 73 8.98 12.12 -14.64
C LEU A 73 8.25 13.21 -15.45
N GLU A 74 7.37 12.77 -16.34
CA GLU A 74 6.50 13.68 -17.10
C GLU A 74 5.35 14.23 -16.25
N PHE A 75 4.93 13.48 -15.22
CA PHE A 75 3.84 13.87 -14.33
C PHE A 75 3.97 13.18 -12.96
N LEU A 76 3.97 13.99 -11.91
CA LEU A 76 4.04 13.52 -10.53
C LEU A 76 2.88 14.05 -9.70
N VAL A 77 2.15 13.15 -9.09
CA VAL A 77 1.16 13.45 -8.04
C VAL A 77 1.72 13.03 -6.69
N SER A 78 1.71 13.94 -5.74
CA SER A 78 2.02 13.64 -4.33
C SER A 78 0.77 13.84 -3.47
N GLN A 79 0.41 12.82 -2.70
CA GLN A 79 -0.65 12.87 -1.70
C GLN A 79 -0.04 12.67 -0.32
N ASP A 80 0.01 13.71 0.48
CA ASP A 80 0.63 13.66 1.80
C ASP A 80 0.01 14.71 2.75
N ILE A 81 0.38 14.63 4.02
CA ILE A 81 -0.03 15.61 5.06
C ILE A 81 0.81 16.89 5.02
N PHE A 82 2.01 16.85 4.46
CA PHE A 82 2.92 17.99 4.27
C PHE A 82 3.55 17.95 2.89
N ILE A 83 3.86 19.11 2.34
CA ILE A 83 4.73 19.22 1.16
C ILE A 83 6.16 18.94 1.64
N ASN A 84 6.55 17.69 1.53
CA ASN A 84 7.88 17.18 1.86
C ASN A 84 8.83 17.34 0.65
N GLU A 85 10.07 16.84 0.76
CA GLU A 85 11.10 16.93 -0.28
C GLU A 85 10.64 16.28 -1.60
N SER A 86 9.92 15.17 -1.54
CA SER A 86 9.35 14.52 -2.73
C SER A 86 8.17 15.30 -3.29
N GLY A 87 7.32 15.84 -2.43
CA GLY A 87 6.19 16.68 -2.80
C GLY A 87 6.59 17.98 -3.51
N ALA A 88 7.82 18.45 -3.26
CA ALA A 88 8.37 19.63 -3.95
C ALA A 88 8.60 19.42 -5.47
N PHE A 89 8.65 18.17 -5.95
CA PHE A 89 8.74 17.83 -7.38
C PHE A 89 7.36 17.61 -8.02
N ALA A 90 6.29 17.58 -7.23
CA ALA A 90 4.98 17.20 -7.73
C ALA A 90 4.35 18.30 -8.61
N ASP A 91 3.76 17.91 -9.73
CA ASP A 91 2.89 18.77 -10.55
C ASP A 91 1.55 19.02 -9.87
N VAL A 92 1.09 18.03 -9.08
CA VAL A 92 -0.14 18.12 -8.30
C VAL A 92 0.12 17.61 -6.89
N PHE A 93 -0.22 18.43 -5.90
CA PHE A 93 -0.21 18.04 -4.50
C PHE A 93 -1.64 17.91 -3.98
N LEU A 94 -1.97 16.74 -3.39
CA LEU A 94 -3.27 16.43 -2.82
C LEU A 94 -3.14 16.39 -1.29
N PRO A 95 -3.68 17.38 -0.55
CA PRO A 95 -3.54 17.42 0.89
C PRO A 95 -4.37 16.33 1.56
N ALA A 96 -3.69 15.43 2.26
CA ALA A 96 -4.25 14.32 3.00
C ALA A 96 -4.35 14.61 4.50
N THR A 97 -5.08 13.77 5.23
CA THR A 97 -5.25 13.90 6.67
C THR A 97 -4.36 12.95 7.45
N PRO A 98 -3.79 13.36 8.59
CA PRO A 98 -3.13 12.47 9.54
C PRO A 98 -4.16 11.55 10.22
N PHE A 99 -3.68 10.58 10.98
CA PHE A 99 -4.52 9.57 11.64
C PHE A 99 -5.55 10.17 12.62
N ALA A 100 -5.24 11.31 13.25
CA ALA A 100 -6.15 11.97 14.19
C ALA A 100 -7.35 12.67 13.52
N GLU A 101 -7.29 12.87 12.20
CA GLU A 101 -8.29 13.59 11.41
C GLU A 101 -9.11 12.66 10.50
N LYS A 102 -8.97 11.34 10.65
CA LYS A 102 -9.71 10.36 9.84
C LYS A 102 -10.19 9.18 10.66
N ASP A 103 -11.23 8.52 10.18
CA ASP A 103 -11.70 7.23 10.66
C ASP A 103 -11.17 6.12 9.75
N GLY A 104 -11.00 4.92 10.31
CA GLY A 104 -10.54 3.77 9.55
C GLY A 104 -9.95 2.66 10.40
N THR A 105 -9.06 1.90 9.78
CA THR A 105 -8.29 0.84 10.43
C THR A 105 -6.83 0.93 10.07
N PHE A 106 -5.95 0.58 11.01
CA PHE A 106 -4.54 0.36 10.76
C PHE A 106 -4.16 -1.07 11.07
N SER A 107 -3.27 -1.62 10.24
CA SER A 107 -2.56 -2.86 10.55
C SER A 107 -1.11 -2.50 10.88
N ASN A 108 -0.66 -2.86 12.06
CA ASN A 108 0.72 -2.61 12.48
C ASN A 108 1.63 -3.81 12.17
N THR A 109 2.90 -3.69 12.49
CA THR A 109 3.93 -4.70 12.18
C THR A 109 3.68 -6.05 12.87
N ASP A 110 3.02 -6.07 14.02
CA ASP A 110 2.61 -7.30 14.70
C ASP A 110 1.34 -7.93 14.11
N ARG A 111 0.88 -7.45 12.97
CA ARG A 111 -0.33 -7.89 12.26
C ARG A 111 -1.64 -7.57 12.99
N ARG A 112 -1.63 -6.65 13.93
CA ARG A 112 -2.84 -6.23 14.64
C ARG A 112 -3.60 -5.21 13.82
N VAL A 113 -4.85 -5.52 13.50
CA VAL A 113 -5.80 -4.60 12.88
C VAL A 113 -6.57 -3.90 13.99
N GLN A 114 -6.52 -2.59 14.02
CA GLN A 114 -7.11 -1.74 15.05
C GLN A 114 -7.90 -0.59 14.46
N ARG A 115 -8.87 -0.10 15.22
CA ARG A 115 -9.63 1.08 14.87
C ARG A 115 -8.81 2.35 15.07
N VAL A 116 -8.94 3.23 14.09
CA VAL A 116 -8.56 4.65 14.21
C VAL A 116 -9.83 5.45 14.16
N ARG A 117 -9.99 6.39 15.08
CA ARG A 117 -11.16 7.27 15.18
C ARG A 117 -10.74 8.72 15.06
N THR A 118 -11.53 9.46 14.32
CA THR A 118 -11.36 10.90 14.20
C THR A 118 -11.40 11.56 15.58
N ALA A 119 -10.32 12.23 15.96
CA ALA A 119 -10.21 13.00 17.18
C ALA A 119 -10.49 14.49 16.95
N GLN A 120 -10.23 14.98 15.72
CA GLN A 120 -10.47 16.36 15.31
C GLN A 120 -10.85 16.41 13.83
N PRO A 121 -11.57 17.44 13.38
CA PRO A 121 -11.90 17.59 11.97
C PRO A 121 -10.63 17.82 11.12
N PRO A 122 -10.65 17.43 9.83
CA PRO A 122 -9.58 17.78 8.89
C PRO A 122 -9.29 19.27 8.86
N ARG A 123 -8.02 19.64 8.69
CA ARG A 123 -7.60 21.03 8.60
C ARG A 123 -7.58 21.54 7.16
N GLY A 124 -8.09 22.76 6.96
CA GLY A 124 -8.08 23.41 5.64
C GLY A 124 -8.79 22.55 4.60
N ASP A 125 -8.14 22.34 3.47
CA ASP A 125 -8.68 21.55 2.34
C ASP A 125 -8.24 20.07 2.41
N SER A 126 -7.59 19.63 3.49
CA SER A 126 -7.16 18.24 3.61
C SER A 126 -8.35 17.28 3.71
N ARG A 127 -8.19 16.09 3.13
CA ARG A 127 -9.22 15.06 3.09
C ARG A 127 -8.65 13.68 3.40
N PRO A 128 -9.44 12.78 3.99
CA PRO A 128 -9.03 11.39 4.16
C PRO A 128 -8.60 10.75 2.84
N ASP A 129 -7.50 10.00 2.87
CA ASP A 129 -6.89 9.38 1.69
C ASP A 129 -7.89 8.61 0.84
N TRP A 130 -8.72 7.79 1.48
CA TRP A 130 -9.73 7.00 0.77
C TRP A 130 -10.74 7.86 0.01
N LYS A 131 -11.13 9.03 0.55
CA LYS A 131 -12.02 9.98 -0.16
C LYS A 131 -11.35 10.59 -1.37
N ILE A 132 -10.07 10.98 -1.26
CA ILE A 132 -9.30 11.51 -2.38
C ILE A 132 -9.26 10.47 -3.50
N LEU A 133 -8.94 9.21 -3.18
CA LEU A 133 -8.88 8.12 -4.16
C LEU A 133 -10.25 7.83 -4.79
N CYS A 134 -11.31 7.80 -4.01
CA CYS A 134 -12.66 7.60 -4.53
C CYS A 134 -13.10 8.74 -5.45
N ASP A 135 -12.89 9.99 -5.06
CA ASP A 135 -13.22 11.15 -5.89
C ASP A 135 -12.44 11.16 -7.20
N LEU A 136 -11.16 10.78 -7.15
CA LEU A 136 -10.31 10.67 -8.35
C LEU A 136 -10.84 9.56 -9.27
N ALA A 137 -11.12 8.39 -8.71
CA ALA A 137 -11.62 7.24 -9.47
C ALA A 137 -12.96 7.56 -10.16
N LEU A 138 -13.93 8.12 -9.44
CA LEU A 138 -15.23 8.49 -10.01
C LEU A 138 -15.10 9.53 -11.13
N ARG A 139 -14.17 10.48 -11.02
CA ARG A 139 -13.88 11.46 -12.08
C ARG A 139 -13.23 10.81 -13.30
N LEU A 140 -12.33 9.86 -13.09
CA LEU A 140 -11.71 9.09 -14.17
C LEU A 140 -12.74 8.21 -14.88
N GLU A 141 -13.58 7.50 -14.14
CA GLU A 141 -14.70 6.72 -14.71
C GLU A 141 -15.59 7.57 -15.60
N SER A 142 -16.01 8.73 -15.11
CA SER A 142 -16.82 9.67 -15.88
C SER A 142 -16.13 10.13 -17.16
N ARG A 143 -14.81 10.39 -17.13
CA ARG A 143 -14.05 10.81 -18.32
C ARG A 143 -13.81 9.69 -19.32
N LEU A 144 -13.59 8.48 -18.83
CA LEU A 144 -13.33 7.30 -19.66
C LEU A 144 -14.62 6.64 -20.18
N GLY A 145 -15.78 7.10 -19.73
CA GLY A 145 -17.07 6.52 -20.11
C GLY A 145 -17.29 5.10 -19.55
N VAL A 146 -16.58 4.76 -18.46
CA VAL A 146 -16.77 3.51 -17.75
C VAL A 146 -17.48 3.77 -16.42
N ALA A 147 -18.31 2.86 -15.97
CA ALA A 147 -19.00 2.98 -14.69
C ALA A 147 -18.92 1.64 -13.98
N THR A 148 -18.04 1.57 -12.99
CA THR A 148 -17.89 0.36 -12.16
C THR A 148 -18.72 0.44 -10.89
N SER A 149 -19.09 1.64 -10.44
CA SER A 149 -19.80 1.95 -9.18
C SER A 149 -19.11 1.48 -7.90
N HIS A 150 -17.90 0.97 -7.98
CA HIS A 150 -17.17 0.43 -6.82
C HIS A 150 -16.45 1.49 -5.97
N TRP A 151 -16.44 2.74 -6.38
CA TRP A 151 -15.75 3.82 -5.68
C TRP A 151 -16.66 4.73 -4.86
N ALA A 152 -17.96 4.44 -4.83
CA ALA A 152 -18.98 5.25 -4.15
C ALA A 152 -19.14 4.86 -2.68
N TYR A 153 -18.03 4.71 -1.94
CA TYR A 153 -18.10 4.43 -0.51
C TYR A 153 -18.50 5.67 0.29
N SER A 154 -19.34 5.46 1.29
CA SER A 154 -19.77 6.47 2.25
C SER A 154 -18.94 6.45 3.53
N HIS A 155 -18.37 5.29 3.88
CA HIS A 155 -17.62 5.09 5.10
C HIS A 155 -16.46 4.08 4.91
N PRO A 156 -15.29 4.25 5.54
CA PRO A 156 -14.16 3.34 5.37
C PRO A 156 -14.40 1.91 5.88
N GLU A 157 -15.43 1.70 6.70
CA GLU A 157 -15.87 0.35 7.07
C GLU A 157 -16.34 -0.48 5.87
N GLU A 158 -16.97 0.17 4.89
CA GLU A 158 -17.43 -0.50 3.66
C GLU A 158 -16.24 -1.05 2.86
N ILE A 159 -15.14 -0.28 2.83
CA ILE A 159 -13.89 -0.69 2.18
C ILE A 159 -13.28 -1.90 2.90
N LEU A 160 -13.24 -1.89 4.24
CA LEU A 160 -12.75 -3.04 5.01
C LEU A 160 -13.63 -4.27 4.79
N ARG A 161 -14.95 -4.10 4.75
CA ARG A 161 -15.91 -5.19 4.53
C ARG A 161 -15.73 -5.81 3.16
N GLU A 162 -15.54 -4.99 2.12
CA GLU A 162 -15.25 -5.48 0.78
C GLU A 162 -13.93 -6.26 0.75
N ALA A 163 -12.87 -5.71 1.31
CA ALA A 163 -11.58 -6.39 1.39
C ALA A 163 -11.68 -7.74 2.15
N ALA A 164 -12.47 -7.79 3.22
CA ALA A 164 -12.70 -8.99 4.01
C ALA A 164 -13.47 -10.08 3.24
N THR A 165 -14.32 -9.70 2.29
CA THR A 165 -15.09 -10.65 1.46
C THR A 165 -14.20 -11.62 0.69
N LEU A 166 -13.06 -11.17 0.18
CA LEU A 166 -12.16 -11.98 -0.65
C LEU A 166 -10.87 -12.41 0.05
N SER A 167 -10.61 -11.90 1.23
CA SER A 167 -9.39 -12.22 1.99
C SER A 167 -9.72 -13.05 3.22
N LYS A 168 -9.31 -14.32 3.22
CA LYS A 168 -9.44 -15.19 4.38
C LYS A 168 -8.73 -14.65 5.63
N ASP A 169 -7.68 -13.86 5.44
CA ASP A 169 -6.94 -13.27 6.56
C ASP A 169 -7.76 -12.21 7.31
N TYR A 170 -8.70 -11.57 6.63
CA TYR A 170 -9.53 -10.49 7.15
C TYR A 170 -11.00 -10.85 7.31
N ALA A 171 -11.44 -12.03 6.87
CA ALA A 171 -12.85 -12.40 6.78
C ALA A 171 -13.63 -12.26 8.10
N GLY A 172 -12.96 -12.46 9.21
CA GLY A 172 -13.56 -12.32 10.55
C GLY A 172 -13.32 -10.95 11.20
N ILE A 173 -12.72 -9.98 10.51
CA ILE A 173 -12.44 -8.65 11.06
C ILE A 173 -13.58 -7.70 10.71
N THR A 174 -14.28 -7.22 11.73
CA THR A 174 -15.34 -6.19 11.60
C THR A 174 -15.04 -5.05 12.56
N TYR A 175 -15.59 -3.88 12.29
CA TYR A 175 -15.44 -2.71 13.18
C TYR A 175 -15.91 -3.02 14.60
N GLU A 176 -17.03 -3.72 14.75
CA GLU A 176 -17.56 -4.14 16.05
C GLU A 176 -16.54 -4.99 16.82
N ARG A 177 -15.92 -5.98 16.15
CA ARG A 177 -14.97 -6.90 16.81
C ARG A 177 -13.66 -6.24 17.22
N ILE A 178 -13.23 -5.22 16.49
CA ILE A 178 -11.99 -4.49 16.79
C ILE A 178 -12.24 -3.15 17.48
N ASP A 179 -13.45 -2.91 17.98
CA ASP A 179 -13.84 -1.62 18.56
C ASP A 179 -13.01 -1.23 19.79
N LYS A 180 -12.75 -2.15 20.69
CA LYS A 180 -12.02 -1.93 21.94
C LYS A 180 -10.59 -2.43 21.86
N VAL A 181 -10.40 -3.60 21.26
CA VAL A 181 -9.10 -4.27 21.14
C VAL A 181 -8.95 -4.78 19.72
N GLY A 182 -7.81 -4.48 19.11
CA GLY A 182 -7.52 -4.96 17.75
C GLY A 182 -7.38 -6.49 17.71
N LEU A 183 -7.53 -7.06 16.51
CA LEU A 183 -7.35 -8.48 16.23
C LEU A 183 -6.09 -8.71 15.41
N ILE A 184 -5.33 -9.74 15.78
CA ILE A 184 -4.13 -10.14 15.03
C ILE A 184 -4.56 -11.09 13.91
N TYR A 185 -4.37 -10.70 12.65
CA TYR A 185 -4.72 -11.55 11.50
C TYR A 185 -3.67 -12.65 11.27
N PRO A 186 -4.02 -13.78 10.62
CA PRO A 186 -5.32 -14.15 10.03
C PRO A 186 -6.48 -14.29 11.01
N VAL A 187 -7.66 -13.85 10.58
CA VAL A 187 -8.93 -14.02 11.29
C VAL A 187 -9.95 -14.56 10.28
N PRO A 188 -9.93 -15.87 10.02
CA PRO A 188 -10.68 -16.47 8.90
C PRO A 188 -12.20 -16.52 9.10
N THR A 189 -12.69 -16.44 10.34
CA THR A 189 -14.11 -16.50 10.67
C THR A 189 -14.48 -15.48 11.74
N LEU A 190 -15.77 -15.18 11.86
CA LEU A 190 -16.29 -14.18 12.81
C LEU A 190 -16.08 -14.56 14.28
N ASP A 191 -15.94 -15.83 14.60
CA ASP A 191 -15.70 -16.35 15.95
C ASP A 191 -14.21 -16.58 16.26
N HIS A 192 -13.33 -16.47 15.24
CA HIS A 192 -11.91 -16.74 15.41
C HIS A 192 -11.23 -15.67 16.29
N PRO A 193 -10.49 -16.04 17.35
CA PRO A 193 -9.93 -15.09 18.32
C PRO A 193 -8.75 -14.25 17.82
N GLY A 194 -8.29 -14.48 16.61
CA GLY A 194 -7.05 -13.96 16.05
C GLY A 194 -5.91 -14.98 16.08
N THR A 195 -4.80 -14.66 15.41
CA THR A 195 -3.65 -15.57 15.24
C THR A 195 -2.38 -14.92 15.80
N PRO A 196 -2.16 -14.90 17.11
CA PRO A 196 -0.97 -14.27 17.70
C PRO A 196 0.35 -14.94 17.27
N THR A 197 0.33 -16.25 17.01
CA THR A 197 1.50 -17.01 16.56
C THR A 197 1.23 -17.64 15.20
N LEU A 198 2.02 -17.25 14.19
CA LEU A 198 1.98 -17.85 12.86
C LEU A 198 2.66 -19.23 12.85
N PHE A 199 2.25 -20.09 11.91
CA PHE A 199 2.91 -21.36 11.61
C PHE A 199 3.06 -22.28 12.83
N LYS A 200 2.11 -22.23 13.77
CA LYS A 200 2.16 -23.01 15.01
C LYS A 200 2.23 -24.51 14.74
N GLU A 201 1.55 -24.97 13.71
CA GLU A 201 1.46 -26.41 13.40
C GLU A 201 2.34 -26.79 12.20
N SER A 202 2.39 -25.96 11.17
CA SER A 202 3.18 -26.23 9.95
C SER A 202 3.50 -24.95 9.19
N PHE A 203 4.54 -24.99 8.38
CA PHE A 203 4.85 -23.93 7.43
C PHE A 203 4.18 -24.20 6.07
N PRO A 204 3.68 -23.19 5.34
CA PRO A 204 3.04 -23.38 4.04
C PRO A 204 3.92 -24.08 2.99
N ARG A 205 5.23 -23.92 3.11
CA ARG A 205 6.24 -24.53 2.22
C ARG A 205 6.77 -25.86 2.76
N GLY A 206 6.26 -26.38 3.86
CA GLY A 206 6.82 -27.54 4.57
C GLY A 206 8.10 -27.15 5.32
N LYS A 207 9.14 -27.99 5.25
CA LYS A 207 10.42 -27.73 5.94
C LYS A 207 11.15 -26.54 5.37
N GLY A 208 11.89 -25.82 6.21
CA GLY A 208 12.80 -24.76 5.80
C GLY A 208 13.86 -25.28 4.83
N LYS A 209 14.25 -24.44 3.87
CA LYS A 209 15.33 -24.73 2.92
C LYS A 209 16.53 -23.85 3.27
N PHE A 210 17.66 -24.47 3.53
CA PHE A 210 18.94 -23.76 3.61
C PHE A 210 19.42 -23.43 2.20
N ILE A 211 19.81 -22.19 1.99
CA ILE A 211 20.38 -21.72 0.73
C ILE A 211 21.80 -21.25 1.06
N SER A 212 22.79 -21.83 0.38
CA SER A 212 24.16 -21.33 0.47
C SER A 212 24.24 -19.98 -0.22
N VAL A 213 24.78 -19.00 0.47
CA VAL A 213 25.08 -17.68 -0.08
C VAL A 213 26.54 -17.35 0.22
N ASP A 214 27.25 -16.80 -0.78
CA ASP A 214 28.59 -16.32 -0.59
C ASP A 214 28.59 -15.02 0.20
N TYR A 215 29.64 -14.81 0.96
CA TYR A 215 29.83 -13.54 1.65
C TYR A 215 30.09 -12.41 0.65
N VAL A 216 29.27 -11.38 0.70
CA VAL A 216 29.48 -10.14 -0.05
C VAL A 216 29.84 -9.05 0.96
N PRO A 217 31.04 -8.48 0.88
CA PRO A 217 31.43 -7.39 1.78
C PRO A 217 30.58 -6.15 1.55
N VAL A 218 30.56 -5.27 2.55
CA VAL A 218 29.95 -3.93 2.40
C VAL A 218 30.62 -3.17 1.26
N LYS A 219 29.86 -2.32 0.56
CA LYS A 219 30.36 -1.53 -0.58
C LYS A 219 31.41 -0.50 -0.16
N GLU A 220 31.30 -0.01 1.05
CA GLU A 220 32.23 0.94 1.66
C GLU A 220 32.93 0.26 2.84
N PRO A 221 34.05 -0.50 2.61
CA PRO A 221 34.82 -1.08 3.68
C PRO A 221 35.53 0.02 4.47
N VAL A 222 35.91 -0.30 5.70
CA VAL A 222 36.79 0.57 6.49
C VAL A 222 38.14 0.78 5.80
N ASP A 223 38.70 1.98 5.94
CA ASP A 223 40.02 2.36 5.49
C ASP A 223 40.79 3.11 6.61
N ASP A 224 41.95 3.67 6.29
CA ASP A 224 42.79 4.36 7.28
C ASP A 224 42.15 5.67 7.76
N GLU A 225 41.31 6.31 6.96
CA GLU A 225 40.59 7.55 7.30
C GLU A 225 39.25 7.24 8.00
N TYR A 226 38.53 6.22 7.52
CA TYR A 226 37.22 5.81 8.05
C TYR A 226 37.31 4.40 8.62
N GLN A 227 37.71 4.33 9.90
CA GLN A 227 38.01 3.06 10.57
C GLN A 227 36.77 2.33 11.13
N PHE A 228 35.60 2.92 11.03
CA PHE A 228 34.35 2.35 11.56
C PHE A 228 33.26 2.36 10.52
N ILE A 229 32.44 1.31 10.55
CA ILE A 229 31.16 1.25 9.82
C ILE A 229 30.06 1.74 10.76
N LEU A 230 29.28 2.71 10.32
CA LEU A 230 28.13 3.23 11.05
C LEU A 230 26.85 2.44 10.72
#